data_031a87fdbe1bed998a32c184714d642c
#
_entry.id   031a87fdbe1bed998a32c184714d642c
#
_cell.length_a   1.000
_cell.length_b   1.000
_cell.length_c   1.000
_cell.angle_alpha   90.00
_cell.angle_beta   90.00
_cell.angle_gamma   90.00
#
_symmetry.space_group_name_H-M   'P 1'
#
loop_
_entity.id
_entity.type
_entity.pdbx_description
1 polymer ?
#
loop_
_entity_poly.entity_id
_entity_poly.type
_entity_poly.pdbx_seq_one_letter_code
_entity_poly.pdbx_strand_id
1 'polypeptide(L)'
;MRRLRMGMIGGGPGAFIGPVHRYAAEMDREIELVAGVFSSDAARSAAAGESYRIDPARAYPSLDAMFAGEAAREDGIDFVSIVTPNHNHLPSARAALAAGFPVMTDKPLTATLAEAHELAGLVAASAKPFGVTYTYSGYPLVREARARIAAGQIGTIRKVVVEYPQGWLAGEALGKQAEWRVDPAKAGLGGCIGDIGVHAFQLAEFVTGLRVSEMLADLGAVVPGRLLDDDCSILLRFDNGARGVLLASQIEVGELNGLRIRAYGDKGGITWKQEQPNTLTIAHLDGTCTLVRAGTEALGPDAASRTRTPGGHPEGYLEAFANLYRDFAALVRGESAPLLPSIADGVRGMIFIDTAVSASRSNAGWVTLEA
;
A
#
# COMPACT_ATOMS: atom_id res chain seq x y z
N MET A 1 0.98 18.79 20.79
CA MET A 1 1.49 19.19 19.44
C MET A 1 0.29 19.67 18.62
N ARG A 2 0.48 20.63 17.66
CA ARG A 2 -0.59 20.97 16.73
C ARG A 2 -0.85 19.82 15.77
N ARG A 3 -2.08 19.78 15.21
CA ARG A 3 -2.39 18.89 14.09
C ARG A 3 -1.58 19.27 12.86
N LEU A 4 -1.16 18.29 12.10
CA LEU A 4 -0.62 18.49 10.76
C LEU A 4 -1.76 18.74 9.77
N ARG A 5 -1.55 19.66 8.86
CA ARG A 5 -2.53 20.05 7.85
C ARG A 5 -2.21 19.33 6.54
N MET A 6 -3.15 18.52 6.08
CA MET A 6 -3.02 17.72 4.87
C MET A 6 -3.68 18.41 3.69
N GLY A 7 -2.97 18.51 2.56
CA GLY A 7 -3.56 18.72 1.25
C GLY A 7 -3.83 17.38 0.57
N MET A 8 -4.92 17.25 -0.19
CA MET A 8 -5.23 16.02 -0.94
C MET A 8 -5.27 16.29 -2.44
N ILE A 9 -4.62 15.42 -3.21
CA ILE A 9 -4.63 15.44 -4.68
C ILE A 9 -5.37 14.20 -5.17
N GLY A 10 -6.53 14.39 -5.80
CA GLY A 10 -7.46 13.31 -6.16
C GLY A 10 -8.59 13.15 -5.14
N GLY A 11 -9.25 12.01 -5.12
CA GLY A 11 -10.35 11.75 -4.19
C GLY A 11 -11.68 12.43 -4.54
N GLY A 12 -11.85 12.86 -5.79
CA GLY A 12 -13.08 13.52 -6.28
C GLY A 12 -14.30 12.57 -6.28
N PRO A 13 -15.48 13.08 -6.69
CA PRO A 13 -16.74 12.35 -6.62
C PRO A 13 -16.66 10.95 -7.25
N GLY A 14 -17.14 9.94 -6.52
CA GLY A 14 -17.10 8.53 -6.93
C GLY A 14 -15.74 7.85 -6.76
N ALA A 15 -14.73 8.50 -6.16
CA ALA A 15 -13.49 7.84 -5.78
C ALA A 15 -13.69 7.04 -4.48
N PHE A 16 -13.23 5.79 -4.46
CA PHE A 16 -13.26 4.95 -3.26
C PHE A 16 -12.17 5.37 -2.26
N ILE A 17 -10.94 5.54 -2.75
CA ILE A 17 -9.77 5.62 -1.88
C ILE A 17 -9.61 6.98 -1.18
N GLY A 18 -10.04 8.08 -1.80
CA GLY A 18 -9.93 9.41 -1.19
C GLY A 18 -10.59 9.53 0.18
N PRO A 19 -11.89 9.15 0.34
CA PRO A 19 -12.53 9.08 1.64
C PRO A 19 -11.81 8.19 2.66
N VAL A 20 -11.25 7.06 2.23
CA VAL A 20 -10.47 6.15 3.10
C VAL A 20 -9.25 6.87 3.66
N HIS A 21 -8.45 7.52 2.81
CA HIS A 21 -7.29 8.30 3.24
C HIS A 21 -7.65 9.40 4.23
N ARG A 22 -8.75 10.13 3.96
CA ARG A 22 -9.22 11.16 4.88
C ARG A 22 -9.59 10.57 6.24
N TYR A 23 -10.47 9.56 6.27
CA TYR A 23 -10.90 8.95 7.53
C TYR A 23 -9.72 8.43 8.35
N ALA A 24 -8.78 7.78 7.69
CA ALA A 24 -7.59 7.24 8.31
C ALA A 24 -6.67 8.35 8.86
N ALA A 25 -6.40 9.39 8.06
CA ALA A 25 -5.55 10.51 8.48
C ALA A 25 -6.12 11.26 9.70
N GLU A 26 -7.44 11.47 9.74
CA GLU A 26 -8.10 12.21 10.81
C GLU A 26 -8.43 11.37 12.06
N MET A 27 -8.34 10.04 11.98
CA MET A 27 -8.78 9.10 13.03
C MET A 27 -8.14 9.37 14.39
N ASP A 28 -6.83 9.57 14.42
CA ASP A 28 -6.07 9.80 15.66
C ASP A 28 -5.99 11.28 16.06
N ARG A 29 -6.66 12.17 15.34
CA ARG A 29 -6.68 13.63 15.56
C ARG A 29 -5.30 14.29 15.47
N GLU A 30 -4.34 13.64 14.85
CA GLU A 30 -2.99 14.18 14.59
C GLU A 30 -2.90 14.95 13.28
N ILE A 31 -3.81 14.66 12.35
CA ILE A 31 -3.88 15.24 11.00
C ILE A 31 -5.28 15.76 10.76
N GLU A 32 -5.40 16.81 9.93
CA GLU A 32 -6.67 17.31 9.41
C GLU A 32 -6.54 17.61 7.90
N LEU A 33 -7.54 17.24 7.12
CA LEU A 33 -7.63 17.61 5.72
C LEU A 33 -8.13 19.04 5.62
N VAL A 34 -7.32 19.94 5.05
CA VAL A 34 -7.65 21.38 5.00
C VAL A 34 -7.71 21.96 3.59
N ALA A 35 -7.11 21.28 2.60
CA ALA A 35 -7.04 21.78 1.23
C ALA A 35 -7.01 20.64 0.22
N GLY A 36 -7.29 20.91 -1.05
CA GLY A 36 -7.07 19.90 -2.09
C GLY A 36 -7.39 20.34 -3.50
N VAL A 37 -6.91 19.50 -4.43
CA VAL A 37 -7.28 19.45 -5.84
C VAL A 37 -7.93 18.09 -6.08
N PHE A 38 -9.24 18.02 -5.95
CA PHE A 38 -9.97 16.74 -5.92
C PHE A 38 -10.33 16.20 -7.32
N SER A 39 -10.23 17.04 -8.34
CA SER A 39 -10.48 16.69 -9.74
C SER A 39 -9.71 17.62 -10.66
N SER A 40 -9.41 17.16 -11.88
CA SER A 40 -8.92 18.04 -12.98
C SER A 40 -9.97 19.02 -13.50
N ASP A 41 -11.25 18.78 -13.21
CA ASP A 41 -12.36 19.70 -13.46
C ASP A 41 -12.59 20.56 -12.20
N ALA A 42 -12.50 21.89 -12.36
CA ALA A 42 -12.57 22.82 -11.26
C ALA A 42 -13.92 22.78 -10.51
N ALA A 43 -15.05 22.63 -11.22
CA ALA A 43 -16.37 22.56 -10.61
C ALA A 43 -16.53 21.25 -9.80
N ARG A 44 -16.03 20.14 -10.33
CA ARG A 44 -16.01 18.86 -9.61
C ARG A 44 -15.04 18.89 -8.42
N SER A 45 -13.93 19.61 -8.51
CA SER A 45 -13.01 19.81 -7.40
C SER A 45 -13.68 20.60 -6.27
N ALA A 46 -14.36 21.69 -6.61
CA ALA A 46 -15.12 22.49 -5.64
C ALA A 46 -16.24 21.69 -4.96
N ALA A 47 -17.05 20.94 -5.73
CA ALA A 47 -18.10 20.08 -5.19
C ALA A 47 -17.57 18.98 -4.25
N ALA A 48 -16.41 18.41 -4.57
CA ALA A 48 -15.74 17.46 -3.69
C ALA A 48 -15.24 18.14 -2.41
N GLY A 49 -14.67 19.34 -2.50
CA GLY A 49 -14.26 20.14 -1.35
C GLY A 49 -15.43 20.42 -0.40
N GLU A 50 -16.60 20.77 -0.94
CA GLU A 50 -17.84 20.94 -0.15
C GLU A 50 -18.23 19.63 0.57
N SER A 51 -18.20 18.48 -0.13
CA SER A 51 -18.48 17.18 0.46
C SER A 51 -17.52 16.80 1.58
N TYR A 52 -16.27 17.23 1.47
CA TYR A 52 -15.25 17.09 2.51
C TYR A 52 -15.33 18.18 3.59
N ARG A 53 -16.23 19.15 3.47
CA ARG A 53 -16.37 20.31 4.36
C ARG A 53 -15.09 21.14 4.47
N ILE A 54 -14.37 21.27 3.35
CA ILE A 54 -13.20 22.12 3.21
C ILE A 54 -13.66 23.56 2.98
N ASP A 55 -12.91 24.54 3.48
CA ASP A 55 -13.09 25.93 3.12
C ASP A 55 -13.13 26.06 1.59
N PRO A 56 -14.19 26.64 0.98
CA PRO A 56 -14.27 26.79 -0.47
C PRO A 56 -13.06 27.48 -1.10
N ALA A 57 -12.40 28.38 -0.38
CA ALA A 57 -11.17 29.04 -0.82
C ALA A 57 -9.95 28.10 -0.89
N ARG A 58 -10.06 26.88 -0.33
CA ARG A 58 -8.99 25.87 -0.30
C ARG A 58 -9.32 24.61 -1.12
N ALA A 59 -10.43 24.60 -1.85
CA ALA A 59 -10.73 23.64 -2.91
C ALA A 59 -10.24 24.18 -4.25
N TYR A 60 -9.01 23.87 -4.58
CA TYR A 60 -8.29 24.50 -5.68
C TYR A 60 -8.62 23.90 -7.05
N PRO A 61 -8.53 24.70 -8.15
CA PRO A 61 -8.77 24.22 -9.50
C PRO A 61 -7.55 23.49 -10.12
N SER A 62 -6.34 23.69 -9.58
CA SER A 62 -5.10 23.10 -10.11
C SER A 62 -4.04 22.94 -9.02
N LEU A 63 -3.02 22.10 -9.30
CA LEU A 63 -1.88 21.91 -8.40
C LEU A 63 -1.11 23.21 -8.17
N ASP A 64 -0.84 23.97 -9.22
CA ASP A 64 -0.11 25.23 -9.13
C ASP A 64 -0.85 26.23 -8.24
N ALA A 65 -2.17 26.34 -8.39
CA ALA A 65 -3.01 27.20 -7.55
C ALA A 65 -2.97 26.75 -6.09
N MET A 66 -3.04 25.44 -5.81
CA MET A 66 -2.98 24.90 -4.47
C MET A 66 -1.60 25.17 -3.84
N PHE A 67 -0.51 24.84 -4.50
CA PHE A 67 0.81 25.02 -3.91
C PHE A 67 1.18 26.49 -3.70
N ALA A 68 0.86 27.36 -4.68
CA ALA A 68 1.06 28.81 -4.51
C ALA A 68 0.20 29.38 -3.37
N GLY A 69 -1.08 28.98 -3.32
CA GLY A 69 -1.99 29.44 -2.29
C GLY A 69 -1.60 28.97 -0.88
N GLU A 70 -1.28 27.69 -0.74
CA GLU A 70 -0.93 27.12 0.56
C GLU A 70 0.47 27.56 1.05
N ALA A 71 1.45 27.76 0.17
CA ALA A 71 2.75 28.28 0.54
C ALA A 71 2.72 29.75 1.03
N ALA A 72 1.72 30.53 0.60
CA ALA A 72 1.53 31.92 1.02
C ALA A 72 0.79 32.07 2.36
N ARG A 73 0.27 31.00 2.95
CA ARG A 73 -0.54 31.01 4.16
C ARG A 73 0.29 30.70 5.41
N GLU A 74 0.03 31.40 6.50
CA GLU A 74 0.55 31.04 7.83
C GLU A 74 -0.03 29.71 8.34
N ASP A 75 -1.25 29.39 7.92
CA ASP A 75 -1.95 28.13 8.23
C ASP A 75 -1.96 27.16 7.05
N GLY A 76 -0.98 27.22 6.16
CA GLY A 76 -0.85 26.38 4.98
C GLY A 76 -0.67 24.89 5.31
N ILE A 77 -0.71 24.04 4.28
CA ILE A 77 -0.51 22.59 4.44
C ILE A 77 0.92 22.24 4.88
N ASP A 78 1.04 21.15 5.63
CA ASP A 78 2.33 20.59 6.06
C ASP A 78 2.82 19.49 5.10
N PHE A 79 1.90 18.82 4.42
CA PHE A 79 2.20 17.75 3.47
C PHE A 79 1.01 17.50 2.54
N VAL A 80 1.22 16.69 1.50
CA VAL A 80 0.16 16.26 0.60
C VAL A 80 -0.02 14.74 0.60
N SER A 81 -1.29 14.32 0.41
CA SER A 81 -1.65 12.92 0.12
C SER A 81 -2.11 12.81 -1.33
N ILE A 82 -1.49 11.90 -2.11
CA ILE A 82 -1.81 11.66 -3.52
C ILE A 82 -2.63 10.39 -3.62
N VAL A 83 -3.88 10.55 -4.08
CA VAL A 83 -4.90 9.48 -4.17
C VAL A 83 -5.54 9.45 -5.56
N THR A 84 -4.74 9.70 -6.57
CA THR A 84 -5.13 9.72 -7.98
C THR A 84 -4.98 8.33 -8.62
N PRO A 85 -5.46 8.10 -9.86
CA PRO A 85 -5.02 6.96 -10.66
C PRO A 85 -3.50 7.00 -10.92
N ASN A 86 -2.90 5.81 -11.13
CA ASN A 86 -1.44 5.59 -11.15
C ASN A 86 -0.65 6.54 -12.06
N HIS A 87 -1.16 6.83 -13.26
CA HIS A 87 -0.50 7.73 -14.23
C HIS A 87 -0.33 9.18 -13.74
N ASN A 88 -1.05 9.56 -12.70
CA ASN A 88 -0.95 10.91 -12.10
C ASN A 88 -0.07 10.95 -10.84
N HIS A 89 0.47 9.83 -10.36
CA HIS A 89 1.30 9.82 -9.16
C HIS A 89 2.58 10.62 -9.35
N LEU A 90 3.38 10.34 -10.41
CA LEU A 90 4.62 11.07 -10.68
C LEU A 90 4.39 12.58 -10.92
N PRO A 91 3.49 13.03 -11.80
CA PRO A 91 3.27 14.47 -12.00
C PRO A 91 2.88 15.19 -10.72
N SER A 92 1.99 14.60 -9.92
CA SER A 92 1.54 15.17 -8.65
C SER A 92 2.66 15.23 -7.60
N ALA A 93 3.43 14.15 -7.44
CA ALA A 93 4.55 14.10 -6.51
C ALA A 93 5.67 15.05 -6.90
N ARG A 94 6.01 15.14 -8.20
CA ARG A 94 6.98 16.10 -8.72
C ARG A 94 6.60 17.54 -8.37
N ALA A 95 5.36 17.93 -8.61
CA ALA A 95 4.87 19.26 -8.29
C ALA A 95 4.92 19.55 -6.79
N ALA A 96 4.51 18.60 -5.95
CA ALA A 96 4.55 18.71 -4.49
C ALA A 96 5.98 18.87 -3.96
N LEU A 97 6.91 18.01 -4.41
CA LEU A 97 8.32 18.04 -3.98
C LEU A 97 9.00 19.34 -4.45
N ALA A 98 8.73 19.80 -5.68
CA ALA A 98 9.23 21.07 -6.19
C ALA A 98 8.71 22.27 -5.40
N ALA A 99 7.48 22.21 -4.90
CA ALA A 99 6.90 23.21 -3.99
C ALA A 99 7.36 23.05 -2.54
N GLY A 100 8.20 22.06 -2.22
CA GLY A 100 8.81 21.86 -0.91
C GLY A 100 7.94 21.07 0.09
N PHE A 101 6.89 20.40 -0.34
CA PHE A 101 5.99 19.63 0.54
C PHE A 101 6.39 18.15 0.65
N PRO A 102 6.35 17.56 1.86
CA PRO A 102 6.35 16.12 2.08
C PRO A 102 5.19 15.43 1.35
N VAL A 103 5.38 14.17 0.95
CA VAL A 103 4.41 13.43 0.14
C VAL A 103 4.09 12.08 0.74
N MET A 104 2.80 11.79 0.93
CA MET A 104 2.25 10.44 1.10
C MET A 104 1.54 10.06 -0.19
N THR A 105 1.90 8.97 -0.85
CA THR A 105 1.27 8.56 -2.12
C THR A 105 0.64 7.18 -2.02
N ASP A 106 -0.41 6.96 -2.84
CA ASP A 106 -0.98 5.62 -2.97
C ASP A 106 -0.05 4.69 -3.79
N LYS A 107 -0.31 3.40 -3.71
CA LYS A 107 0.37 2.35 -4.48
C LYS A 107 -0.41 2.04 -5.79
N PRO A 108 0.22 1.43 -6.79
CA PRO A 108 1.67 1.31 -6.96
C PRO A 108 2.32 2.69 -7.07
N LEU A 109 3.62 2.77 -6.83
CA LEU A 109 4.32 4.06 -6.75
C LEU A 109 4.08 4.97 -7.95
N THR A 110 4.08 4.39 -9.16
CA THR A 110 3.90 5.07 -10.45
C THR A 110 3.24 4.12 -11.46
N ALA A 111 3.01 4.58 -12.69
CA ALA A 111 2.49 3.73 -13.76
C ALA A 111 3.59 2.88 -14.43
N THR A 112 4.84 3.34 -14.44
CA THR A 112 5.98 2.65 -15.06
C THR A 112 7.19 2.62 -14.13
N LEU A 113 8.10 1.65 -14.34
CA LEU A 113 9.35 1.56 -13.58
C LEU A 113 10.27 2.78 -13.82
N ALA A 114 10.32 3.29 -15.06
CA ALA A 114 11.11 4.47 -15.37
C ALA A 114 10.67 5.70 -14.56
N GLU A 115 9.36 5.89 -14.42
CA GLU A 115 8.79 6.95 -13.58
C GLU A 115 9.12 6.74 -12.09
N ALA A 116 9.20 5.49 -11.62
CA ALA A 116 9.56 5.20 -10.24
C ALA A 116 11.02 5.58 -9.94
N HIS A 117 11.94 5.29 -10.84
CA HIS A 117 13.33 5.72 -10.73
C HIS A 117 13.49 7.24 -10.78
N GLU A 118 12.74 7.92 -11.65
CA GLU A 118 12.71 9.38 -11.69
C GLU A 118 12.20 9.95 -10.36
N LEU A 119 11.09 9.41 -9.84
CA LEU A 119 10.53 9.87 -8.57
C LEU A 119 11.49 9.65 -7.41
N ALA A 120 12.20 8.52 -7.38
CA ALA A 120 13.23 8.26 -6.37
C ALA A 120 14.35 9.32 -6.40
N GLY A 121 14.79 9.71 -7.59
CA GLY A 121 15.75 10.80 -7.77
C GLY A 121 15.23 12.15 -7.26
N LEU A 122 13.96 12.48 -7.54
CA LEU A 122 13.31 13.70 -7.04
C LEU A 122 13.17 13.71 -5.51
N VAL A 123 12.80 12.58 -4.91
CA VAL A 123 12.70 12.45 -3.44
C VAL A 123 14.07 12.66 -2.81
N ALA A 124 15.11 12.01 -3.34
CA ALA A 124 16.49 12.17 -2.84
C ALA A 124 16.97 13.64 -2.94
N ALA A 125 16.71 14.30 -4.07
CA ALA A 125 17.09 15.69 -4.29
C ALA A 125 16.34 16.68 -3.38
N SER A 126 15.07 16.43 -3.10
CA SER A 126 14.23 17.30 -2.26
C SER A 126 14.54 17.16 -0.77
N ALA A 127 15.07 16.03 -0.33
CA ALA A 127 15.24 15.64 1.06
C ALA A 127 13.94 15.75 1.90
N LYS A 128 12.77 15.66 1.27
CA LYS A 128 11.47 15.73 1.96
C LYS A 128 10.99 14.34 2.38
N PRO A 129 10.27 14.23 3.50
CA PRO A 129 9.57 13.02 3.90
C PRO A 129 8.71 12.45 2.77
N PHE A 130 8.84 11.14 2.53
CA PHE A 130 8.07 10.44 1.52
C PHE A 130 7.60 9.09 2.05
N GLY A 131 6.32 8.77 1.87
CA GLY A 131 5.71 7.50 2.26
C GLY A 131 4.82 6.93 1.18
N VAL A 132 4.68 5.60 1.14
CA VAL A 132 3.81 4.85 0.22
C VAL A 132 2.78 4.06 1.01
N THR A 133 1.51 4.11 0.63
CA THR A 133 0.43 3.45 1.36
C THR A 133 0.30 1.96 1.04
N TYR A 134 1.32 1.18 1.35
CA TYR A 134 1.18 -0.27 1.45
C TYR A 134 0.41 -0.64 2.71
N THR A 135 -0.90 -0.50 2.67
CA THR A 135 -1.83 -0.53 3.82
C THR A 135 -1.63 -1.72 4.74
N TYR A 136 -1.35 -2.89 4.18
CA TYR A 136 -1.30 -4.13 4.96
C TYR A 136 -0.12 -4.17 5.95
N SER A 137 0.95 -3.40 5.73
CA SER A 137 2.02 -3.21 6.72
C SER A 137 1.61 -2.36 7.93
N GLY A 138 0.46 -1.68 7.85
CA GLY A 138 -0.11 -0.90 8.94
C GLY A 138 -0.90 -1.71 9.97
N TYR A 139 -1.28 -2.96 9.66
CA TYR A 139 -2.00 -3.81 10.63
C TYR A 139 -1.14 -4.17 11.83
N PRO A 140 -1.64 -4.01 13.07
CA PRO A 140 -0.87 -4.35 14.28
C PRO A 140 -0.32 -5.78 14.28
N LEU A 141 -1.14 -6.76 13.89
CA LEU A 141 -0.69 -8.17 13.91
C LEU A 141 0.22 -8.54 12.74
N VAL A 142 0.28 -7.75 11.67
CA VAL A 142 1.32 -7.87 10.63
C VAL A 142 2.67 -7.39 11.18
N ARG A 143 2.69 -6.29 11.92
CA ARG A 143 3.88 -5.80 12.64
C ARG A 143 4.32 -6.76 13.74
N GLU A 144 3.38 -7.33 14.47
CA GLU A 144 3.65 -8.38 15.45
C GLU A 144 4.27 -9.62 14.81
N ALA A 145 3.75 -10.08 13.67
CA ALA A 145 4.32 -11.20 12.93
C ALA A 145 5.77 -10.91 12.52
N ARG A 146 6.05 -9.71 11.97
CA ARG A 146 7.41 -9.27 11.65
C ARG A 146 8.32 -9.28 12.87
N ALA A 147 7.89 -8.70 13.99
CA ALA A 147 8.68 -8.62 15.21
C ALA A 147 9.02 -10.02 15.76
N ARG A 148 8.06 -10.94 15.76
CA ARG A 148 8.25 -12.32 16.22
C ARG A 148 9.18 -13.12 15.32
N ILE A 149 9.08 -12.93 14.00
CA ILE A 149 10.00 -13.54 13.03
C ILE A 149 11.41 -12.99 13.24
N ALA A 150 11.57 -11.68 13.36
CA ALA A 150 12.86 -11.04 13.62
C ALA A 150 13.48 -11.51 14.95
N ALA A 151 12.66 -11.79 15.95
CA ALA A 151 13.09 -12.39 17.23
C ALA A 151 13.42 -13.90 17.14
N GLY A 152 13.31 -14.52 15.96
CA GLY A 152 13.65 -15.93 15.72
C GLY A 152 12.60 -16.93 16.25
N GLN A 153 11.37 -16.50 16.53
CA GLN A 153 10.35 -17.38 17.13
C GLN A 153 10.01 -18.61 16.29
N ILE A 154 10.03 -18.47 14.95
CA ILE A 154 9.81 -19.59 14.02
C ILE A 154 11.12 -20.19 13.48
N GLY A 155 12.27 -19.68 13.94
CA GLY A 155 13.59 -20.09 13.45
C GLY A 155 13.90 -19.56 12.05
N THR A 156 14.75 -20.29 11.31
CA THR A 156 15.11 -19.93 9.93
C THR A 156 13.95 -20.21 8.97
N ILE A 157 13.49 -19.18 8.27
CA ILE A 157 12.40 -19.33 7.30
C ILE A 157 12.82 -20.22 6.15
N ARG A 158 11.97 -21.18 5.78
CA ARG A 158 12.15 -22.14 4.70
C ARG A 158 11.10 -22.02 3.61
N LYS A 159 9.87 -21.61 3.95
CA LYS A 159 8.76 -21.47 3.01
C LYS A 159 7.90 -20.26 3.34
N VAL A 160 7.53 -19.51 2.31
CA VAL A 160 6.56 -18.40 2.40
C VAL A 160 5.44 -18.65 1.39
N VAL A 161 4.19 -18.48 1.80
CA VAL A 161 3.03 -18.53 0.92
C VAL A 161 2.21 -17.27 1.18
N VAL A 162 2.01 -16.47 0.15
CA VAL A 162 1.19 -15.27 0.18
C VAL A 162 0.15 -15.35 -0.92
N GLU A 163 -1.10 -15.04 -0.60
CA GLU A 163 -2.23 -15.16 -1.51
C GLU A 163 -3.11 -13.93 -1.38
N TYR A 164 -3.60 -13.43 -2.51
CA TYR A 164 -4.55 -12.32 -2.54
C TYR A 164 -5.66 -12.57 -3.55
N PRO A 165 -6.60 -13.49 -3.26
CA PRO A 165 -7.74 -13.75 -4.09
C PRO A 165 -8.83 -12.69 -3.89
N GLN A 166 -9.46 -12.32 -5.00
CA GLN A 166 -10.68 -11.51 -5.10
C GLN A 166 -11.53 -12.02 -6.27
N GLY A 167 -12.85 -11.78 -6.25
CA GLY A 167 -13.77 -12.24 -7.30
C GLY A 167 -14.50 -11.11 -8.03
N TRP A 168 -14.27 -9.85 -7.68
CA TRP A 168 -15.10 -8.72 -8.12
C TRP A 168 -14.93 -8.35 -9.60
N LEU A 169 -13.84 -8.75 -10.25
CA LEU A 169 -13.58 -8.55 -11.68
C LEU A 169 -13.81 -9.83 -12.53
N ALA A 170 -14.40 -10.88 -11.98
CA ALA A 170 -14.69 -12.10 -12.73
C ALA A 170 -15.69 -11.91 -13.88
N GLY A 171 -16.53 -10.88 -13.81
CA GLY A 171 -17.47 -10.50 -14.87
C GLY A 171 -17.05 -9.29 -15.68
N GLU A 172 -18.03 -8.60 -16.27
CA GLU A 172 -17.79 -7.35 -16.97
C GLU A 172 -17.27 -6.26 -16.04
N ALA A 173 -16.29 -5.47 -16.50
CA ALA A 173 -15.71 -4.38 -15.75
C ALA A 173 -16.62 -3.15 -15.78
N LEU A 174 -17.65 -3.14 -14.92
CA LEU A 174 -18.64 -2.07 -14.84
C LEU A 174 -18.30 -1.04 -13.76
N GLY A 175 -18.44 0.24 -14.11
CA GLY A 175 -18.27 1.37 -13.20
C GLY A 175 -16.84 1.88 -13.07
N LYS A 176 -16.75 3.12 -12.56
CA LYS A 176 -15.52 3.91 -12.53
C LYS A 176 -14.31 3.19 -11.93
N GLN A 177 -14.54 2.34 -10.90
CA GLN A 177 -13.44 1.64 -10.22
C GLN A 177 -12.85 0.50 -11.06
N ALA A 178 -13.67 -0.17 -11.86
CA ALA A 178 -13.24 -1.24 -12.76
C ALA A 178 -12.62 -0.70 -14.05
N GLU A 179 -13.27 0.29 -14.68
CA GLU A 179 -12.90 0.84 -15.98
C GLU A 179 -11.43 1.30 -16.08
N TRP A 180 -10.93 2.02 -15.07
CA TRP A 180 -9.55 2.50 -15.14
C TRP A 180 -8.52 1.40 -14.85
N ARG A 181 -8.88 0.37 -14.06
CA ARG A 181 -7.99 -0.75 -13.71
C ARG A 181 -7.75 -1.71 -14.86
N VAL A 182 -8.70 -1.81 -15.79
CA VAL A 182 -8.56 -2.67 -16.97
C VAL A 182 -8.02 -1.91 -18.20
N ASP A 183 -7.76 -0.60 -18.06
CA ASP A 183 -7.22 0.27 -19.11
C ASP A 183 -5.69 0.43 -18.93
N PRO A 184 -4.85 -0.15 -19.81
CA PRO A 184 -3.39 -0.07 -19.70
C PRO A 184 -2.85 1.36 -19.65
N ALA A 185 -3.55 2.32 -20.29
CA ALA A 185 -3.14 3.74 -20.30
C ALA A 185 -3.27 4.41 -18.91
N LYS A 186 -4.07 3.85 -18.02
CA LYS A 186 -4.35 4.39 -16.69
C LYS A 186 -3.75 3.54 -15.57
N ALA A 187 -3.86 2.22 -15.69
CA ALA A 187 -3.36 1.27 -14.70
C ALA A 187 -1.85 1.04 -14.80
N GLY A 188 -1.27 1.15 -16.01
CA GLY A 188 0.12 0.82 -16.27
C GLY A 188 0.26 -0.59 -16.86
N LEU A 189 1.43 -1.23 -16.64
CA LEU A 189 1.79 -2.50 -17.29
C LEU A 189 1.02 -3.72 -16.79
N GLY A 190 0.59 -3.72 -15.52
CA GLY A 190 -0.08 -4.84 -14.88
C GLY A 190 -1.49 -4.50 -14.42
N GLY A 191 -2.41 -5.46 -14.51
CA GLY A 191 -3.75 -5.40 -13.95
C GLY A 191 -3.77 -5.90 -12.51
N CYS A 192 -4.09 -7.17 -12.31
CA CYS A 192 -4.11 -7.84 -11.02
C CYS A 192 -2.77 -7.75 -10.27
N ILE A 193 -1.64 -7.97 -10.97
CA ILE A 193 -0.31 -7.89 -10.37
C ILE A 193 -0.03 -6.48 -9.81
N GLY A 194 -0.42 -5.42 -10.53
CA GLY A 194 -0.23 -4.02 -10.11
C GLY A 194 -1.22 -3.58 -9.04
N ASP A 195 -2.46 -4.07 -9.07
CA ASP A 195 -3.48 -3.68 -8.09
C ASP A 195 -3.32 -4.42 -6.76
N ILE A 196 -3.23 -5.74 -6.77
CA ILE A 196 -3.20 -6.58 -5.57
C ILE A 196 -1.94 -7.43 -5.41
N GLY A 197 -1.33 -7.92 -6.49
CA GLY A 197 -0.11 -8.73 -6.42
C GLY A 197 1.05 -8.00 -5.77
N VAL A 198 1.21 -6.70 -6.03
CA VAL A 198 2.25 -5.87 -5.40
C VAL A 198 2.07 -5.73 -3.89
N HIS A 199 0.85 -5.76 -3.39
CA HIS A 199 0.59 -5.81 -1.94
C HIS A 199 1.03 -7.14 -1.33
N ALA A 200 0.71 -8.25 -2.00
CA ALA A 200 1.13 -9.59 -1.56
C ALA A 200 2.66 -9.70 -1.53
N PHE A 201 3.34 -9.18 -2.56
CA PHE A 201 4.79 -9.11 -2.64
C PHE A 201 5.39 -8.29 -1.49
N GLN A 202 4.92 -7.06 -1.31
CA GLN A 202 5.40 -6.18 -0.24
C GLN A 202 5.15 -6.79 1.14
N LEU A 203 3.99 -7.41 1.36
CA LEU A 203 3.67 -8.08 2.62
C LEU A 203 4.64 -9.25 2.91
N ALA A 204 4.99 -10.04 1.88
CA ALA A 204 5.93 -11.15 2.03
C ALA A 204 7.31 -10.67 2.47
N GLU A 205 7.88 -9.66 1.80
CA GLU A 205 9.18 -9.08 2.18
C GLU A 205 9.09 -8.35 3.54
N PHE A 206 8.02 -7.59 3.79
CA PHE A 206 7.83 -6.85 5.04
C PHE A 206 7.76 -7.76 6.26
N VAL A 207 6.94 -8.79 6.21
CA VAL A 207 6.74 -9.70 7.36
C VAL A 207 7.97 -10.56 7.63
N THR A 208 8.61 -11.07 6.58
CA THR A 208 9.73 -12.00 6.71
C THR A 208 11.06 -11.30 6.94
N GLY A 209 11.20 -10.05 6.48
CA GLY A 209 12.48 -9.35 6.43
C GLY A 209 13.44 -9.90 5.36
N LEU A 210 13.00 -10.89 4.58
CA LEU A 210 13.76 -11.47 3.46
C LEU A 210 13.52 -10.71 2.18
N ARG A 211 14.46 -10.80 1.22
CA ARG A 211 14.32 -10.26 -0.13
C ARG A 211 14.10 -11.38 -1.13
N VAL A 212 13.13 -11.18 -2.03
CA VAL A 212 12.97 -12.06 -3.19
C VAL A 212 14.14 -11.81 -4.15
N SER A 213 14.90 -12.85 -4.45
CA SER A 213 16.07 -12.80 -5.35
C SER A 213 15.76 -13.26 -6.76
N GLU A 214 14.84 -14.23 -6.92
CA GLU A 214 14.43 -14.76 -8.21
C GLU A 214 12.95 -15.10 -8.21
N MET A 215 12.31 -15.01 -9.37
CA MET A 215 10.93 -15.45 -9.57
C MET A 215 10.73 -16.18 -10.90
N LEU A 216 9.68 -17.02 -10.94
CA LEU A 216 9.08 -17.57 -12.15
C LEU A 216 7.61 -17.14 -12.13
N ALA A 217 7.20 -16.34 -13.12
CA ALA A 217 5.91 -15.69 -13.16
C ALA A 217 5.05 -16.23 -14.31
N ASP A 218 3.79 -16.55 -14.00
CA ASP A 218 2.73 -16.84 -14.95
C ASP A 218 1.58 -15.87 -14.68
N LEU A 219 1.34 -14.95 -15.63
CA LEU A 219 0.29 -13.95 -15.58
C LEU A 219 -0.66 -14.16 -16.76
N GLY A 220 -1.96 -14.19 -16.49
CA GLY A 220 -3.00 -14.40 -17.48
C GLY A 220 -4.05 -13.30 -17.51
N ALA A 221 -4.50 -12.93 -18.71
CA ALA A 221 -5.75 -12.25 -18.96
C ALA A 221 -6.80 -13.30 -19.32
N VAL A 222 -7.48 -13.84 -18.32
CA VAL A 222 -8.36 -15.03 -18.45
C VAL A 222 -9.76 -14.62 -18.88
N VAL A 223 -10.26 -13.48 -18.40
CA VAL A 223 -11.58 -12.96 -18.79
C VAL A 223 -11.51 -12.46 -20.24
N PRO A 224 -12.41 -12.93 -21.13
CA PRO A 224 -12.38 -12.52 -22.53
C PRO A 224 -12.38 -11.00 -22.73
N GLY A 225 -11.49 -10.52 -23.62
CA GLY A 225 -11.37 -9.10 -23.95
C GLY A 225 -10.54 -8.26 -22.98
N ARG A 226 -9.98 -8.83 -21.91
CA ARG A 226 -9.05 -8.15 -21.01
C ARG A 226 -7.69 -7.93 -21.70
N LEU A 227 -7.12 -6.74 -21.47
CA LEU A 227 -5.79 -6.36 -22.01
C LEU A 227 -4.69 -6.52 -20.97
N LEU A 228 -5.06 -6.51 -19.69
CA LEU A 228 -4.16 -6.69 -18.55
C LEU A 228 -4.48 -8.00 -17.85
N ASP A 229 -3.52 -8.50 -17.07
CA ASP A 229 -3.67 -9.69 -16.24
C ASP A 229 -4.80 -9.51 -15.21
N ASP A 230 -5.61 -10.54 -15.05
CA ASP A 230 -6.63 -10.68 -14.01
C ASP A 230 -6.34 -11.85 -13.07
N ASP A 231 -5.30 -12.64 -13.39
CA ASP A 231 -4.77 -13.75 -12.60
C ASP A 231 -3.25 -13.78 -12.64
N CYS A 232 -2.59 -14.12 -11.53
CA CYS A 232 -1.16 -14.35 -11.49
C CYS A 232 -0.73 -15.40 -10.47
N SER A 233 0.17 -16.29 -10.93
CA SER A 233 0.80 -17.35 -10.14
C SER A 233 2.32 -17.21 -10.23
N ILE A 234 2.99 -16.99 -9.10
CA ILE A 234 4.42 -16.70 -9.08
C ILE A 234 5.13 -17.60 -8.07
N LEU A 235 6.16 -18.33 -8.54
CA LEU A 235 7.10 -19.00 -7.66
C LEU A 235 8.24 -18.05 -7.30
N LEU A 236 8.65 -18.06 -6.03
CA LEU A 236 9.65 -17.14 -5.49
C LEU A 236 10.84 -17.90 -4.87
N ARG A 237 12.04 -17.30 -4.98
CA ARG A 237 13.22 -17.65 -4.21
C ARG A 237 13.66 -16.43 -3.43
N PHE A 238 13.99 -16.65 -2.17
CA PHE A 238 14.48 -15.60 -1.28
C PHE A 238 15.99 -15.67 -1.11
N ASP A 239 16.58 -14.57 -0.70
CA ASP A 239 18.01 -14.37 -0.49
C ASP A 239 18.67 -15.38 0.48
N ASN A 240 17.90 -15.88 1.45
CA ASN A 240 18.32 -16.92 2.39
C ASN A 240 18.13 -18.36 1.86
N GLY A 241 17.67 -18.53 0.61
CA GLY A 241 17.37 -19.82 -0.02
C GLY A 241 15.95 -20.36 0.26
N ALA A 242 15.12 -19.68 1.02
CA ALA A 242 13.73 -20.05 1.22
C ALA A 242 12.95 -20.04 -0.10
N ARG A 243 11.90 -20.88 -0.19
CA ARG A 243 11.00 -20.97 -1.34
C ARG A 243 9.69 -20.27 -1.05
N GLY A 244 9.11 -19.61 -2.06
CA GLY A 244 7.82 -18.95 -1.91
C GLY A 244 6.85 -19.26 -3.03
N VAL A 245 5.58 -18.94 -2.75
CA VAL A 245 4.48 -18.87 -3.72
C VAL A 245 3.74 -17.59 -3.46
N LEU A 246 3.48 -16.83 -4.52
CA LEU A 246 2.59 -15.70 -4.54
C LEU A 246 1.47 -15.99 -5.52
N LEU A 247 0.24 -15.93 -5.05
CA LEU A 247 -0.97 -16.01 -5.87
C LEU A 247 -1.75 -14.69 -5.71
N ALA A 248 -2.19 -14.12 -6.81
CA ALA A 248 -3.11 -12.99 -6.78
C ALA A 248 -4.08 -13.13 -7.95
N SER A 249 -5.37 -12.94 -7.67
CA SER A 249 -6.41 -13.13 -8.66
C SER A 249 -7.57 -12.18 -8.40
N GLN A 250 -8.18 -11.67 -9.45
CA GLN A 250 -9.40 -10.85 -9.37
C GLN A 250 -10.63 -11.58 -9.95
N ILE A 251 -10.49 -12.87 -10.23
CA ILE A 251 -11.50 -13.72 -10.87
C ILE A 251 -11.95 -14.92 -10.02
N GLU A 252 -11.49 -15.02 -8.77
CA GLU A 252 -11.88 -16.09 -7.84
C GLU A 252 -13.24 -15.78 -7.20
N VAL A 253 -14.31 -16.16 -7.88
CA VAL A 253 -15.69 -15.88 -7.45
C VAL A 253 -15.95 -16.44 -6.05
N GLY A 254 -16.41 -15.55 -5.15
CA GLY A 254 -16.70 -15.88 -3.75
C GLY A 254 -15.64 -15.35 -2.77
N GLU A 255 -14.41 -15.07 -3.24
CA GLU A 255 -13.40 -14.36 -2.45
C GLU A 255 -13.66 -12.85 -2.51
N LEU A 256 -13.60 -12.19 -1.36
CA LEU A 256 -13.86 -10.74 -1.24
C LEU A 256 -12.55 -9.94 -1.22
N ASN A 257 -11.76 -10.09 -0.15
CA ASN A 257 -10.46 -9.43 -0.01
C ASN A 257 -9.47 -10.35 0.73
N GLY A 258 -9.25 -11.52 0.18
CA GLY A 258 -8.68 -12.70 0.82
C GLY A 258 -7.17 -12.68 1.02
N LEU A 259 -6.54 -11.51 1.22
CA LEU A 259 -5.09 -11.43 1.46
C LEU A 259 -4.71 -12.24 2.70
N ARG A 260 -3.77 -13.15 2.53
CA ARG A 260 -3.24 -13.98 3.61
C ARG A 260 -1.77 -14.29 3.41
N ILE A 261 -1.03 -14.41 4.52
CA ILE A 261 0.36 -14.80 4.52
C ILE A 261 0.62 -15.93 5.51
N ARG A 262 1.46 -16.88 5.09
CA ARG A 262 1.97 -17.98 5.89
C ARG A 262 3.49 -18.05 5.72
N ALA A 263 4.23 -17.96 6.82
CA ALA A 263 5.66 -18.15 6.84
C ALA A 263 6.01 -19.34 7.73
N TYR A 264 6.84 -20.25 7.21
CA TYR A 264 7.23 -21.49 7.88
C TYR A 264 8.73 -21.53 8.03
N GLY A 265 9.18 -21.68 9.26
CA GLY A 265 10.57 -21.88 9.63
C GLY A 265 10.85 -23.27 10.15
N ASP A 266 12.08 -23.48 10.64
CA ASP A 266 12.52 -24.76 11.20
C ASP A 266 12.08 -25.00 12.65
N LYS A 267 11.49 -23.97 13.30
CA LYS A 267 10.95 -24.07 14.68
C LYS A 267 9.44 -23.86 14.77
N GLY A 268 8.79 -23.43 13.69
CA GLY A 268 7.36 -23.18 13.70
C GLY A 268 6.88 -22.44 12.45
N GLY A 269 5.61 -21.99 12.51
CA GLY A 269 4.99 -21.23 11.43
C GLY A 269 4.11 -20.10 11.94
N ILE A 270 3.91 -19.08 11.11
CA ILE A 270 3.03 -17.94 11.39
C ILE A 270 2.00 -17.81 10.25
N THR A 271 0.74 -17.56 10.62
CA THR A 271 -0.36 -17.30 9.68
C THR A 271 -1.13 -16.06 10.08
N TRP A 272 -1.32 -15.15 9.13
CA TRP A 272 -2.21 -14.00 9.27
C TRP A 272 -3.15 -13.90 8.06
N LYS A 273 -4.37 -13.42 8.29
CA LYS A 273 -5.42 -13.22 7.27
C LYS A 273 -6.05 -11.84 7.41
N GLN A 274 -6.19 -11.11 6.32
CA GLN A 274 -6.74 -9.76 6.31
C GLN A 274 -8.21 -9.72 6.75
N GLU A 275 -9.04 -10.69 6.37
CA GLU A 275 -10.46 -10.76 6.77
C GLU A 275 -10.66 -11.19 8.23
N GLN A 276 -9.58 -11.60 8.91
CA GLN A 276 -9.52 -11.88 10.35
C GLN A 276 -8.31 -11.17 10.97
N PRO A 277 -8.18 -9.83 10.81
CA PRO A 277 -6.93 -9.13 11.02
C PRO A 277 -6.49 -9.08 12.50
N ASN A 278 -7.42 -9.32 13.42
CA ASN A 278 -7.21 -9.24 14.85
C ASN A 278 -6.71 -10.56 15.48
N THR A 279 -6.33 -11.53 14.63
CA THR A 279 -5.80 -12.82 15.07
C THR A 279 -4.55 -13.21 14.27
N LEU A 280 -3.47 -13.52 14.97
CA LEU A 280 -2.26 -14.11 14.44
C LEU A 280 -2.11 -15.52 15.00
N THR A 281 -1.94 -16.52 14.14
CA THR A 281 -1.72 -17.90 14.55
C THR A 281 -0.24 -18.25 14.48
N ILE A 282 0.31 -18.80 15.54
CA ILE A 282 1.67 -19.34 15.63
C ILE A 282 1.57 -20.84 15.83
N ALA A 283 2.05 -21.60 14.86
CA ALA A 283 2.11 -23.06 14.95
C ALA A 283 3.47 -23.52 15.46
N HIS A 284 3.49 -24.53 16.31
CA HIS A 284 4.69 -25.14 16.91
C HIS A 284 4.95 -26.53 16.34
N LEU A 285 6.20 -27.01 16.45
CA LEU A 285 6.59 -28.33 15.92
C LEU A 285 5.89 -29.51 16.58
N ASP A 286 5.42 -29.34 17.82
CA ASP A 286 4.67 -30.36 18.57
C ASP A 286 3.20 -30.46 18.13
N GLY A 287 2.79 -29.67 17.12
CA GLY A 287 1.42 -29.63 16.60
C GLY A 287 0.49 -28.68 17.36
N THR A 288 0.94 -28.01 18.42
CA THR A 288 0.14 -26.99 19.12
C THR A 288 0.13 -25.66 18.36
N CYS A 289 -0.87 -24.83 18.65
CA CYS A 289 -0.99 -23.49 18.10
C CYS A 289 -1.25 -22.45 19.18
N THR A 290 -0.55 -21.33 19.10
CA THR A 290 -0.82 -20.13 19.91
C THR A 290 -1.58 -19.12 19.09
N LEU A 291 -2.71 -18.61 19.63
CA LEU A 291 -3.43 -17.49 19.04
C LEU A 291 -3.04 -16.19 19.74
N VAL A 292 -2.43 -15.26 19.00
CA VAL A 292 -2.15 -13.90 19.46
C VAL A 292 -3.28 -13.00 18.96
N ARG A 293 -3.88 -12.22 19.86
CA ARG A 293 -5.02 -11.35 19.53
C ARG A 293 -4.65 -9.89 19.71
N ALA A 294 -5.16 -9.05 18.82
CA ALA A 294 -5.05 -7.59 18.93
C ALA A 294 -5.71 -7.09 20.24
N GLY A 295 -5.18 -6.01 20.80
CA GLY A 295 -5.72 -5.38 22.01
C GLY A 295 -5.48 -6.17 23.30
N THR A 296 -4.51 -7.10 23.32
CA THR A 296 -4.14 -7.89 24.51
C THR A 296 -2.69 -7.62 24.92
N GLU A 297 -2.34 -8.00 26.16
CA GLU A 297 -0.98 -7.87 26.70
C GLU A 297 0.06 -8.78 25.99
N ALA A 298 -0.40 -9.67 25.10
CA ALA A 298 0.47 -10.56 24.34
C ALA A 298 1.21 -9.87 23.19
N LEU A 299 0.88 -8.60 22.90
CA LEU A 299 1.48 -7.81 21.82
C LEU A 299 2.82 -7.21 22.24
N GLY A 300 3.77 -7.21 21.31
CA GLY A 300 4.99 -6.42 21.42
C GLY A 300 4.71 -4.90 21.31
N PRO A 301 5.70 -4.04 21.68
CA PRO A 301 5.50 -2.60 21.79
C PRO A 301 4.97 -1.93 20.53
N ASP A 302 5.50 -2.30 19.37
CA ASP A 302 5.09 -1.71 18.08
C ASP A 302 3.62 -1.99 17.77
N ALA A 303 3.20 -3.25 17.88
CA ALA A 303 1.81 -3.67 17.64
C ALA A 303 0.85 -3.07 18.68
N ALA A 304 1.24 -3.08 19.95
CA ALA A 304 0.44 -2.51 21.05
C ALA A 304 0.21 -1.00 20.84
N SER A 305 1.26 -0.25 20.47
CA SER A 305 1.17 1.21 20.24
C SER A 305 0.28 1.59 19.05
N ARG A 306 0.00 0.65 18.15
CA ARG A 306 -0.81 0.82 16.93
C ARG A 306 -2.19 0.18 17.03
N THR A 307 -2.55 -0.34 18.19
CA THR A 307 -3.89 -0.86 18.51
C THR A 307 -4.62 0.15 19.40
N ARG A 308 -5.84 0.52 19.03
CA ARG A 308 -6.62 1.58 19.68
C ARG A 308 -7.66 1.02 20.66
N THR A 309 -8.15 -0.19 20.37
CA THR A 309 -9.24 -0.79 21.10
C THR A 309 -8.76 -1.97 21.96
N PRO A 310 -9.39 -2.22 23.11
CA PRO A 310 -9.09 -3.42 23.90
C PRO A 310 -9.52 -4.70 23.19
N GLY A 311 -8.94 -5.83 23.56
CA GLY A 311 -9.24 -7.13 22.99
C GLY A 311 -10.73 -7.43 22.88
N GLY A 312 -11.15 -8.02 21.77
CA GLY A 312 -12.55 -8.30 21.47
C GLY A 312 -13.29 -7.20 20.69
N HIS A 313 -12.67 -6.04 20.50
CA HIS A 313 -13.18 -4.96 19.66
C HIS A 313 -12.36 -4.92 18.36
N PRO A 314 -12.95 -5.29 17.21
CA PRO A 314 -12.19 -5.41 15.95
C PRO A 314 -11.72 -4.07 15.42
N GLU A 315 -10.47 -4.01 15.04
CA GLU A 315 -9.88 -2.98 14.16
C GLU A 315 -9.59 -3.58 12.79
N GLY A 316 -9.51 -2.77 11.75
CA GLY A 316 -9.36 -3.29 10.40
C GLY A 316 -8.67 -2.34 9.43
N TYR A 317 -9.24 -2.19 8.24
CA TYR A 317 -8.64 -1.53 7.09
C TYR A 317 -8.36 -0.04 7.32
N LEU A 318 -9.30 0.68 7.92
CA LEU A 318 -9.15 2.11 8.19
C LEU A 318 -8.07 2.37 9.25
N GLU A 319 -8.03 1.54 10.30
CA GLU A 319 -7.05 1.65 11.36
C GLU A 319 -5.64 1.30 10.86
N ALA A 320 -5.52 0.35 9.92
CA ALA A 320 -4.25 0.05 9.28
C ALA A 320 -3.72 1.24 8.47
N PHE A 321 -4.56 1.89 7.67
CA PHE A 321 -4.22 3.15 7.01
C PHE A 321 -3.86 4.24 8.02
N ALA A 322 -4.63 4.39 9.09
CA ALA A 322 -4.37 5.38 10.14
C ALA A 322 -2.99 5.17 10.78
N ASN A 323 -2.56 3.93 10.95
CA ASN A 323 -1.21 3.61 11.45
C ASN A 323 -0.11 4.10 10.52
N LEU A 324 -0.29 3.99 9.20
CA LEU A 324 0.66 4.57 8.24
C LEU A 324 0.67 6.10 8.30
N TYR A 325 -0.49 6.74 8.48
CA TYR A 325 -0.56 8.19 8.66
C TYR A 325 0.07 8.66 9.96
N ARG A 326 -0.03 7.91 11.07
CA ARG A 326 0.70 8.20 12.31
C ARG A 326 2.21 8.11 12.11
N ASP A 327 2.69 7.07 11.41
CA ASP A 327 4.10 6.92 11.09
C ASP A 327 4.58 8.07 10.17
N PHE A 328 3.76 8.45 9.20
CA PHE A 328 4.10 9.57 8.32
C PHE A 328 4.08 10.92 9.06
N ALA A 329 3.14 11.13 9.97
CA ALA A 329 3.11 12.32 10.82
C ALA A 329 4.37 12.42 11.70
N ALA A 330 4.84 11.31 12.27
CA ALA A 330 6.09 11.23 13.00
C ALA A 330 7.27 11.63 12.09
N LEU A 331 7.34 11.08 10.87
CA LEU A 331 8.39 11.41 9.90
C LEU A 331 8.38 12.89 9.50
N VAL A 332 7.20 13.49 9.28
CA VAL A 332 7.05 14.93 8.98
C VAL A 332 7.52 15.81 10.15
N ARG A 333 7.38 15.32 11.38
CA ARG A 333 7.86 15.98 12.60
C ARG A 333 9.35 15.78 12.87
N GLY A 334 10.07 15.03 12.02
CA GLY A 334 11.48 14.71 12.17
C GLY A 334 11.77 13.54 13.11
N GLU A 335 10.76 12.75 13.43
CA GLU A 335 10.89 11.53 14.24
C GLU A 335 11.15 10.30 13.36
N SER A 336 11.56 9.18 13.96
CA SER A 336 11.82 7.93 13.23
C SER A 336 10.52 7.15 12.97
N ALA A 337 10.36 6.65 11.73
CA ALA A 337 9.23 5.81 11.33
C ALA A 337 9.69 4.60 10.49
N PRO A 338 10.49 3.67 11.06
CA PRO A 338 11.16 2.61 10.31
C PRO A 338 10.22 1.57 9.69
N LEU A 339 8.95 1.53 10.10
CA LEU A 339 7.94 0.61 9.56
C LEU A 339 7.01 1.26 8.53
N LEU A 340 7.20 2.55 8.25
CA LEU A 340 6.50 3.21 7.14
C LEU A 340 7.12 2.78 5.81
N PRO A 341 6.34 2.24 4.86
CA PRO A 341 6.88 1.96 3.53
C PRO A 341 7.41 3.23 2.85
N SER A 342 8.65 3.16 2.40
CA SER A 342 9.43 4.26 1.85
C SER A 342 9.35 4.34 0.33
N ILE A 343 10.02 5.33 -0.26
CA ILE A 343 10.24 5.42 -1.71
C ILE A 343 10.98 4.17 -2.23
N ALA A 344 11.93 3.60 -1.48
CA ALA A 344 12.64 2.39 -1.87
C ALA A 344 11.71 1.17 -1.95
N ASP A 345 10.76 1.03 -1.01
CA ASP A 345 9.74 -0.02 -1.07
C ASP A 345 8.80 0.18 -2.26
N GLY A 346 8.48 1.43 -2.60
CA GLY A 346 7.71 1.76 -3.79
C GLY A 346 8.43 1.37 -5.09
N VAL A 347 9.70 1.73 -5.24
CA VAL A 347 10.54 1.34 -6.39
C VAL A 347 10.64 -0.19 -6.48
N ARG A 348 10.87 -0.86 -5.35
CA ARG A 348 10.95 -2.32 -5.26
C ARG A 348 9.67 -3.00 -5.75
N GLY A 349 8.50 -2.44 -5.41
CA GLY A 349 7.20 -2.90 -5.91
C GLY A 349 7.07 -2.72 -7.43
N MET A 350 7.60 -1.61 -7.98
CA MET A 350 7.59 -1.38 -9.44
C MET A 350 8.56 -2.31 -10.18
N ILE A 351 9.74 -2.60 -9.63
CA ILE A 351 10.67 -3.60 -10.16
C ILE A 351 9.98 -4.97 -10.21
N PHE A 352 9.29 -5.36 -9.14
CA PHE A 352 8.53 -6.61 -9.11
C PHE A 352 7.46 -6.69 -10.20
N ILE A 353 6.64 -5.65 -10.38
CA ILE A 353 5.59 -5.62 -11.40
C ILE A 353 6.21 -5.71 -12.80
N ASP A 354 7.20 -4.88 -13.11
CA ASP A 354 7.85 -4.82 -14.43
C ASP A 354 8.51 -6.14 -14.78
N THR A 355 9.26 -6.73 -13.85
CA THR A 355 9.95 -8.02 -14.03
C THR A 355 8.95 -9.15 -14.23
N ALA A 356 7.90 -9.23 -13.41
CA ALA A 356 6.88 -10.29 -13.51
C ALA A 356 6.15 -10.25 -14.85
N VAL A 357 5.70 -9.06 -15.27
CA VAL A 357 5.02 -8.87 -16.56
C VAL A 357 5.92 -9.23 -17.74
N SER A 358 7.17 -8.76 -17.71
CA SER A 358 8.15 -9.02 -18.79
C SER A 358 8.53 -10.51 -18.87
N ALA A 359 8.76 -11.14 -17.72
CA ALA A 359 9.10 -12.57 -17.65
C ALA A 359 7.95 -13.46 -18.14
N SER A 360 6.72 -13.17 -17.71
CA SER A 360 5.54 -13.92 -18.14
C SER A 360 5.30 -13.78 -19.65
N ARG A 361 5.34 -12.56 -20.19
CA ARG A 361 5.15 -12.29 -21.62
C ARG A 361 6.18 -12.97 -22.51
N SER A 362 7.42 -13.05 -22.05
CA SER A 362 8.51 -13.69 -22.79
C SER A 362 8.68 -15.19 -22.50
N ASN A 363 7.89 -15.75 -21.61
CA ASN A 363 8.02 -17.12 -21.10
C ASN A 363 9.46 -17.45 -20.65
N ALA A 364 10.07 -16.52 -19.90
CA ALA A 364 11.50 -16.51 -19.60
C ALA A 364 11.95 -17.57 -18.59
N GLY A 365 11.02 -18.29 -17.93
CA GLY A 365 11.37 -19.17 -16.81
C GLY A 365 11.78 -18.38 -15.55
N TRP A 366 12.81 -18.85 -14.84
CA TRP A 366 13.32 -18.14 -13.67
C TRP A 366 14.12 -16.90 -14.06
N VAL A 367 13.78 -15.77 -13.47
CA VAL A 367 14.47 -14.49 -13.67
C VAL A 367 14.91 -13.91 -12.33
N THR A 368 16.05 -13.21 -12.34
CA THR A 368 16.53 -12.46 -11.17
C THR A 368 15.66 -11.23 -10.95
N LEU A 369 15.32 -10.97 -9.69
CA LEU A 369 14.69 -9.73 -9.29
C LEU A 369 15.76 -8.79 -8.70
N GLU A 370 16.07 -7.74 -9.44
CA GLU A 370 17.08 -6.75 -9.03
C GLU A 370 16.73 -6.13 -7.66
N ALA A 371 17.79 -5.70 -6.93
CA ALA A 371 17.67 -5.20 -5.54
C ALA A 371 17.04 -3.82 -5.45
#